data_1df799155aaf189515dd939bbf8b6181
#
_entry.id   1df799155aaf189515dd939bbf8b6181
#
_cell.length_a   1.000
_cell.length_b   1.000
_cell.length_c   1.000
_cell.angle_alpha   90.00
_cell.angle_beta   90.00
_cell.angle_gamma   90.00
#
_symmetry.space_group_name_H-M   'P 1'
#
loop_
_entity.id
_entity.type
_entity.pdbx_description
1 polymer ?
#
loop_
_entity_poly.entity_id
_entity_poly.type
_entity_poly.pdbx_seq_one_letter_code
_entity_poly.pdbx_strand_id
1 'polypeptide(L)' 'MIALNEFPERLRRLRESMRPVRSMTVTSQLMGLAPGVLRRYERGERTPGLKELKLIANYYHVCLDELCWNEGEQESKI' A
#
# COMPACT_ATOMS: atom_id res chain seq x y z
N MET A 1 -6.03 -15.50 4.44
CA MET A 1 -6.76 -14.33 4.06
C MET A 1 -5.96 -13.08 4.27
N ILE A 2 -6.06 -12.14 3.38
CA ILE A 2 -5.31 -10.92 3.50
C ILE A 2 -5.91 -10.00 4.54
N ALA A 3 -5.09 -9.52 5.45
CA ALA A 3 -5.56 -8.64 6.48
C ALA A 3 -5.40 -7.21 6.03
N LEU A 4 -6.44 -6.63 5.48
CA LEU A 4 -6.35 -5.28 4.97
C LEU A 4 -6.85 -4.23 5.95
N ASN A 5 -7.21 -4.62 7.17
CA ASN A 5 -7.71 -3.64 8.12
C ASN A 5 -6.63 -2.66 8.56
N GLU A 6 -5.36 -3.02 8.44
CA GLU A 6 -4.28 -2.11 8.77
C GLU A 6 -3.58 -1.61 7.53
N PHE A 7 -4.09 -1.97 6.36
CA PHE A 7 -3.45 -1.61 5.12
C PHE A 7 -3.37 -0.09 4.90
N PRO A 8 -4.43 0.68 5.18
CA PRO A 8 -4.33 2.12 4.96
C PRO A 8 -3.22 2.77 5.75
N GLU A 9 -3.06 2.36 7.00
CA GLU A 9 -2.04 2.94 7.83
C GLU A 9 -0.66 2.50 7.39
N ARG A 10 -0.53 1.26 6.94
CA ARG A 10 0.74 0.76 6.45
C ARG A 10 1.16 1.51 5.19
N LEU A 11 0.20 1.81 4.30
CA LEU A 11 0.50 2.58 3.12
C LEU A 11 0.99 3.98 3.48
N ARG A 12 0.36 4.59 4.46
CA ARG A 12 0.76 5.93 4.86
C ARG A 12 2.17 5.90 5.43
N ARG A 13 2.51 4.91 6.22
CA ARG A 13 3.85 4.81 6.79
C ARG A 13 4.90 4.64 5.70
N LEU A 14 4.60 3.83 4.70
CA LEU A 14 5.53 3.64 3.59
C LEU A 14 5.75 4.96 2.85
N ARG A 15 4.67 5.69 2.59
CA ARG A 15 4.80 6.95 1.88
C ARG A 15 5.60 7.96 2.70
N GLU A 16 5.34 8.01 3.99
CA GLU A 16 6.02 8.96 4.84
C GLU A 16 7.47 8.60 5.09
N SER A 17 7.86 7.36 4.84
CA SER A 17 9.24 6.96 5.02
C SER A 17 10.10 7.27 3.80
N MET A 18 9.48 7.62 2.68
CA MET A 18 10.24 7.93 1.47
C MET A 18 10.85 9.31 1.57
N ARG A 19 11.98 9.50 0.95
CA ARG A 19 12.64 10.81 0.92
C ARG A 19 13.00 11.15 -0.49
N PRO A 20 12.51 12.30 -1.00
CA PRO A 20 11.66 13.25 -0.27
C PRO A 20 10.25 12.74 -0.12
N VAL A 21 9.52 13.24 0.87
CA VAL A 21 8.15 12.85 1.06
C VAL A 21 7.32 13.55 0.00
N ARG A 22 6.52 12.81 -0.75
CA ARG A 22 5.71 13.36 -1.81
C ARG A 22 4.25 13.33 -1.43
N SER A 23 3.46 14.19 -2.09
CA SER A 23 2.03 14.20 -1.84
C SER A 23 1.41 12.88 -2.30
N MET A 24 0.21 12.60 -1.82
CA MET A 24 -0.49 11.39 -2.23
C MET A 24 -0.82 11.42 -3.72
N THR A 25 -1.15 12.59 -4.26
CA THR A 25 -1.46 12.71 -5.67
C THR A 25 -0.25 12.35 -6.54
N VAL A 26 0.89 12.91 -6.22
CA VAL A 26 2.10 12.66 -6.99
C VAL A 26 2.51 11.20 -6.84
N THR A 27 2.45 10.66 -5.63
CA THR A 27 2.83 9.28 -5.39
C THR A 27 1.93 8.33 -6.16
N SER A 28 0.62 8.61 -6.17
CA SER A 28 -0.32 7.79 -6.92
C SER A 28 0.05 7.75 -8.40
N GLN A 29 0.37 8.90 -8.97
CA GLN A 29 0.74 8.96 -10.37
C GLN A 29 2.04 8.22 -10.65
N LEU A 30 3.00 8.31 -9.76
CA LEU A 30 4.25 7.60 -9.93
C LEU A 30 4.09 6.10 -9.85
N MET A 31 3.09 5.63 -9.14
CA MET A 31 2.81 4.20 -9.09
C MET A 31 2.10 3.71 -10.33
N GLY A 32 1.58 4.60 -11.14
CA GLY A 32 0.78 4.21 -12.30
C GLY A 32 -0.70 4.18 -11.99
N LEU A 33 -1.13 4.84 -10.93
CA LEU A 33 -2.54 4.88 -10.57
C LEU A 33 -3.11 6.26 -10.86
N ALA A 34 -4.43 6.36 -10.88
CA ALA A 34 -5.07 7.65 -11.06
C ALA A 34 -4.77 8.56 -9.88
N PRO A 35 -4.77 9.86 -10.07
CA PRO A 35 -4.30 10.79 -9.05
C PRO A 35 -4.97 10.69 -7.68
N GLY A 36 -6.24 10.34 -7.62
CA GLY A 36 -6.93 10.31 -6.34
C GLY A 36 -7.01 8.94 -5.70
N VAL A 37 -6.42 7.92 -6.33
CA VAL A 37 -6.64 6.55 -5.88
C VAL A 37 -5.88 6.23 -4.60
N LEU A 38 -4.62 6.64 -4.50
CA LEU A 38 -3.85 6.34 -3.31
C LEU A 38 -4.48 6.96 -2.07
N ARG A 39 -5.03 8.17 -2.22
CA ARG A 39 -5.68 8.80 -1.11
C ARG A 39 -6.85 7.97 -0.59
N ARG A 40 -7.63 7.39 -1.50
CA ARG A 40 -8.75 6.57 -1.08
C ARG A 40 -8.29 5.32 -0.37
N TYR A 41 -7.18 4.73 -0.82
CA TYR A 41 -6.63 3.56 -0.17
C TYR A 41 -6.11 3.93 1.24
N GLU A 42 -5.43 5.05 1.36
CA GLU A 42 -4.89 5.45 2.66
C GLU A 42 -5.98 5.85 3.65
N ARG A 43 -7.14 6.24 3.15
CA ARG A 43 -8.25 6.59 4.02
C ARG A 43 -9.17 5.41 4.30
N GLY A 44 -8.87 4.26 3.71
CA GLY A 44 -9.71 3.10 3.93
C GLY A 44 -11.01 3.13 3.17
N GLU A 45 -11.16 4.05 2.22
CA GLU A 45 -12.40 4.18 1.47
C GLU A 45 -12.50 3.20 0.34
N ARG A 46 -11.39 2.63 -0.07
CA ARG A 46 -11.37 1.71 -1.18
C ARG A 46 -10.30 0.65 -0.95
N THR A 47 -10.58 -0.57 -1.37
CA THR A 47 -9.63 -1.67 -1.25
C THR A 47 -9.02 -1.95 -2.62
N PRO A 48 -7.70 -2.00 -2.74
CA PRO A 48 -7.08 -2.26 -4.03
C PRO A 48 -7.25 -3.72 -4.44
N GLY A 49 -7.31 -3.94 -5.75
CA GLY A 49 -7.28 -5.29 -6.29
C GLY A 49 -5.84 -5.76 -6.40
N LEU A 50 -5.66 -6.98 -6.90
CA LEU A 50 -4.32 -7.55 -7.00
C LEU A 50 -3.42 -6.73 -7.92
N LYS A 51 -3.95 -6.24 -9.02
CA LYS A 51 -3.16 -5.47 -9.95
C LYS A 51 -2.63 -4.22 -9.29
N GLU A 52 -3.48 -3.53 -8.55
CA GLU A 52 -3.08 -2.31 -7.87
C GLU A 52 -2.11 -2.60 -6.74
N LEU A 53 -2.30 -3.72 -6.04
CA LEU A 53 -1.37 -4.09 -4.99
C LEU A 53 0.02 -4.33 -5.54
N LYS A 54 0.12 -4.93 -6.73
CA LYS A 54 1.41 -5.17 -7.34
C LYS A 54 2.09 -3.86 -7.71
N LEU A 55 1.32 -2.88 -8.21
CA LEU A 55 1.90 -1.59 -8.55
C LEU A 55 2.44 -0.89 -7.32
N ILE A 56 1.70 -0.98 -6.22
CA ILE A 56 2.11 -0.35 -4.98
C ILE A 56 3.35 -1.03 -4.42
N ALA A 57 3.34 -2.36 -4.39
CA ALA A 57 4.47 -3.09 -3.85
C ALA A 57 5.73 -2.84 -4.67
N ASN A 58 5.58 -2.76 -5.99
CA ASN A 58 6.72 -2.51 -6.84
C ASN A 58 7.28 -1.10 -6.62
N TYR A 59 6.41 -0.13 -6.44
CA TYR A 59 6.87 1.25 -6.23
C TYR A 59 7.64 1.38 -4.92
N TYR A 60 7.15 0.75 -3.85
CA TYR A 60 7.80 0.84 -2.55
C TYR A 60 8.89 -0.21 -2.35
N HIS A 61 9.09 -1.09 -3.32
CA HIS A 61 10.12 -2.12 -3.24
C HIS A 61 9.91 -3.05 -2.05
N VAL A 62 8.65 -3.42 -1.83
CA VAL A 62 8.31 -4.40 -0.79
C VAL A 62 7.61 -5.55 -1.47
N CYS A 63 7.60 -6.72 -0.85
CA CYS A 63 6.86 -7.82 -1.42
C CYS A 63 5.39 -7.71 -1.00
N LEU A 64 4.54 -8.43 -1.70
CA LEU A 64 3.12 -8.36 -1.41
C LEU A 64 2.80 -8.79 0.02
N ASP A 65 3.55 -9.74 0.55
CA ASP A 65 3.32 -10.16 1.92
C ASP A 65 3.56 -9.03 2.90
N GLU A 66 4.63 -8.28 2.69
CA GLU A 66 4.91 -7.16 3.57
C GLU A 66 3.86 -6.08 3.45
N LEU A 67 3.28 -5.93 2.28
CA LEU A 67 2.30 -4.90 2.08
C LEU A 67 0.94 -5.27 2.66
N CYS A 68 0.54 -6.52 2.52
CA CYS A 68 -0.81 -6.93 2.82
C CYS A 68 -0.99 -7.61 4.17
N TRP A 69 0.06 -8.20 4.72
CA TRP A 69 -0.08 -8.96 5.96
C TRP A 69 0.64 -8.28 7.08
N ASN A 70 0.12 -8.41 8.29
CA ASN A 70 0.91 -7.97 9.41
C ASN A 70 1.68 -9.19 9.88
N GLU A 71 2.60 -8.96 10.80
CA GLU A 71 3.48 -10.02 11.19
C GLU A 71 2.81 -11.18 11.85
N GLY A 72 1.79 -10.92 12.61
CA GLY A 72 1.12 -12.00 13.31
C GLY A 72 0.45 -12.95 12.37
N GLU A 73 0.07 -12.50 11.17
CA GLU A 73 -0.60 -13.39 10.29
C GLU A 73 0.34 -14.16 9.43
N GLN A 74 1.53 -13.68 9.24
CA GLN A 74 2.44 -14.38 8.41
C GLN A 74 2.87 -15.67 8.95
N GLU A 75 2.91 -15.84 10.27
CA GLU A 75 3.33 -17.05 10.77
C GLU A 75 2.45 -18.10 10.60
N SER A 76 1.22 -17.86 10.37
CA SER A 76 0.32 -18.98 10.30
C SER A 76 0.60 -19.82 9.15
N LYS A 77 1.41 -19.47 8.23
CA LYS A 77 1.51 -20.28 7.18
C LYS A 77 2.44 -21.27 7.36
N ILE A 78 2.99 -21.68 8.01
CA ILE A 78 3.81 -22.70 8.04
C ILE A 78 3.51 -23.76 7.69
#